data_cbb08f22f0b8e084b065a2ec6b2f2080
#
_entry.id   cbb08f22f0b8e084b065a2ec6b2f2080
#
_cell.length_a   1.000
_cell.length_b   1.000
_cell.length_c   1.000
_cell.angle_alpha   90.00
_cell.angle_beta   90.00
_cell.angle_gamma   90.00
#
_symmetry.space_group_name_H-M   'P 1'
#
loop_
_entity.id
_entity.type
_entity.pdbx_description
1 polymer ?
#
loop_
_entity_poly.entity_id
_entity_poly.type
_entity_poly.pdbx_seq_one_letter_code
_entity_poly.pdbx_strand_id
1 'polypeptide(L)'
;MAKDIGSGIYNPEPFESKPDTSSAPQAAAAGNSAAANAEPAASTGDKYAFKVRDLTKDYDGHVVLNNISFDIPKGKIVGLLGPNGCGKSTLMKILSGVIHDYSGTIKIGGRPVGIGSKAHLAYLPDRTYFPERFRTIDCINYFADFFADFDKVKAIEFAGKFGLDLNQRIKTMSKGMQEKLQLLMVMSRAADIYLLDEPLGGVDPAARAVILDIIMSNYKENATVVISTHLVNDLEHSFDHVLMLGKGSVLVNTGIDTLRSTGKSVEEIFKEVIGDAWEVD
;
A
#
# COMPACT_ATOMS: atom_id res chain seq x y z
N MET A 1 23.31 -33.15 50.72
CA MET A 1 22.76 -34.03 49.68
C MET A 1 22.50 -33.17 48.43
N ALA A 2 23.45 -33.20 47.53
CA ALA A 2 23.34 -32.54 46.22
C ALA A 2 22.57 -33.49 45.28
N LYS A 3 21.64 -32.93 44.48
CA LYS A 3 21.11 -33.59 43.30
C LYS A 3 21.39 -32.71 42.08
N ASP A 4 22.29 -33.25 41.33
CA ASP A 4 22.70 -32.94 39.98
C ASP A 4 21.53 -33.09 39.01
N ILE A 5 21.25 -32.08 38.17
CA ILE A 5 20.36 -32.20 37.03
C ILE A 5 21.07 -31.68 35.78
N GLY A 6 21.32 -32.62 34.90
CA GLY A 6 22.16 -32.58 33.74
C GLY A 6 21.78 -31.56 32.67
N SER A 7 22.82 -31.09 32.04
CA SER A 7 22.86 -30.31 30.80
C SER A 7 22.43 -31.16 29.60
N GLY A 8 21.25 -30.91 29.05
CA GLY A 8 20.84 -31.46 27.74
C GLY A 8 21.21 -30.48 26.62
N ILE A 9 22.35 -30.76 25.98
CA ILE A 9 22.74 -30.07 24.74
C ILE A 9 21.95 -30.69 23.58
N TYR A 10 21.07 -29.95 22.97
CA TYR A 10 20.38 -30.33 21.73
C TYR A 10 21.30 -30.06 20.55
N ASN A 11 21.79 -31.14 19.89
CA ASN A 11 22.59 -31.09 18.69
C ASN A 11 21.72 -31.59 17.53
N PRO A 12 21.35 -30.75 16.51
CA PRO A 12 20.66 -31.27 15.33
C PRO A 12 21.63 -31.85 14.33
N GLU A 13 21.43 -33.12 13.98
CA GLU A 13 22.16 -33.81 12.90
C GLU A 13 21.77 -33.25 11.52
N PRO A 14 22.67 -33.29 10.54
CA PRO A 14 22.42 -32.83 9.18
C PRO A 14 21.59 -33.84 8.38
N PHE A 15 20.62 -33.32 7.64
CA PHE A 15 19.74 -34.08 6.77
C PHE A 15 20.50 -34.51 5.49
N GLU A 16 20.88 -35.80 5.39
CA GLU A 16 21.39 -36.37 4.17
C GLU A 16 20.28 -36.80 3.22
N SER A 17 20.22 -36.19 2.02
CA SER A 17 19.37 -36.63 0.92
C SER A 17 20.05 -37.71 0.10
N LYS A 18 19.46 -38.90 0.06
CA LYS A 18 19.84 -39.97 -0.92
C LYS A 18 19.00 -39.78 -2.19
N PRO A 19 19.62 -39.96 -3.38
CA PRO A 19 18.85 -39.96 -4.63
C PRO A 19 18.29 -41.36 -4.89
N ASP A 20 17.00 -41.44 -5.20
CA ASP A 20 16.34 -42.66 -5.66
C ASP A 20 16.25 -42.65 -7.19
N THR A 21 16.90 -43.65 -7.78
CA THR A 21 16.91 -43.90 -9.21
C THR A 21 15.93 -45.04 -9.51
N SER A 22 14.80 -44.77 -10.16
CA SER A 22 14.15 -45.79 -11.03
C SER A 22 13.15 -45.19 -12.03
N SER A 23 13.46 -45.53 -13.30
CA SER A 23 12.55 -45.72 -14.46
C SER A 23 11.78 -44.54 -15.03
N ALA A 24 12.31 -44.06 -16.15
CA ALA A 24 11.52 -43.37 -17.18
C ALA A 24 10.61 -44.32 -17.96
N PRO A 25 9.51 -43.84 -18.55
CA PRO A 25 9.15 -44.18 -19.92
C PRO A 25 9.18 -42.97 -20.86
N GLN A 26 9.79 -43.19 -22.01
CA GLN A 26 9.76 -42.33 -23.18
C GLN A 26 8.31 -42.16 -23.69
N ALA A 27 7.89 -40.92 -23.96
CA ALA A 27 6.81 -40.63 -24.90
C ALA A 27 6.98 -39.24 -25.51
N ALA A 28 7.14 -39.25 -26.83
CA ALA A 28 6.67 -38.31 -27.85
C ALA A 28 6.97 -36.80 -27.69
N ALA A 29 7.81 -36.34 -28.62
CA ALA A 29 7.97 -34.97 -29.03
C ALA A 29 6.64 -34.35 -29.50
N ALA A 30 6.19 -33.30 -28.80
CA ALA A 30 5.29 -32.29 -29.37
C ALA A 30 5.91 -30.95 -29.07
N GLY A 31 6.34 -30.24 -30.10
CA GLY A 31 6.92 -28.92 -30.01
C GLY A 31 5.91 -27.95 -29.41
N ASN A 32 6.30 -27.32 -28.32
CA ASN A 32 5.63 -26.16 -27.82
C ASN A 32 6.69 -25.07 -27.65
N SER A 33 6.67 -24.12 -28.58
CA SER A 33 7.45 -22.90 -28.52
C SER A 33 7.18 -22.20 -27.19
N ALA A 34 8.18 -22.16 -26.31
CA ALA A 34 8.21 -21.26 -25.17
C ALA A 34 8.24 -19.83 -25.72
N ALA A 35 7.05 -19.24 -25.91
CA ALA A 35 6.91 -17.80 -26.02
C ALA A 35 7.30 -17.26 -24.64
N ALA A 36 8.50 -16.74 -24.54
CA ALA A 36 8.95 -15.94 -23.41
C ALA A 36 7.92 -14.84 -23.18
N ASN A 37 7.23 -14.88 -22.03
CA ASN A 37 6.46 -13.75 -21.53
C ASN A 37 7.42 -12.62 -21.19
N ALA A 38 7.86 -11.89 -22.21
CA ALA A 38 8.46 -10.57 -22.02
C ALA A 38 7.33 -9.67 -21.53
N GLU A 39 7.37 -9.25 -20.26
CA GLU A 39 6.51 -8.19 -19.78
C GLU A 39 6.65 -6.99 -20.72
N PRO A 40 5.54 -6.39 -21.20
CA PRO A 40 5.62 -5.24 -22.09
C PRO A 40 6.37 -4.12 -21.34
N ALA A 41 7.46 -3.64 -21.93
CA ALA A 41 8.22 -2.51 -21.41
C ALA A 41 7.26 -1.34 -21.14
N ALA A 42 7.46 -0.66 -20.01
CA ALA A 42 6.67 0.54 -19.70
C ALA A 42 6.76 1.50 -20.87
N SER A 43 5.62 1.92 -21.39
CA SER A 43 5.60 3.00 -22.37
C SER A 43 6.12 4.26 -21.66
N THR A 44 7.26 4.77 -22.08
CA THR A 44 7.94 5.97 -21.53
C THR A 44 7.11 7.25 -21.67
N GLY A 45 5.83 7.15 -22.05
CA GLY A 45 4.91 8.27 -22.29
C GLY A 45 3.58 8.20 -21.52
N ASP A 46 3.35 7.23 -20.62
CA ASP A 46 2.08 7.21 -19.90
C ASP A 46 2.04 8.30 -18.83
N LYS A 47 1.13 9.27 -19.00
CA LYS A 47 0.93 10.41 -18.08
C LYS A 47 0.17 10.05 -16.80
N TYR A 48 -0.31 8.81 -16.68
CA TYR A 48 -1.11 8.35 -15.54
C TYR A 48 -0.33 7.34 -14.69
N ALA A 49 -0.46 7.48 -13.37
CA ALA A 49 0.01 6.49 -12.40
C ALA A 49 -0.91 5.26 -12.40
N PHE A 50 -2.21 5.52 -12.44
CA PHE A 50 -3.24 4.48 -12.55
C PHE A 50 -4.21 4.79 -13.68
N LYS A 51 -4.58 3.72 -14.42
CA LYS A 51 -5.75 3.70 -15.32
C LYS A 51 -6.62 2.53 -14.90
N VAL A 52 -7.84 2.83 -14.49
CA VAL A 52 -8.82 1.84 -14.03
C VAL A 52 -10.02 1.91 -14.96
N ARG A 53 -10.51 0.74 -15.41
CA ARG A 53 -11.67 0.64 -16.30
C ARG A 53 -12.57 -0.50 -15.85
N ASP A 54 -13.84 -0.17 -15.66
CA ASP A 54 -14.95 -1.09 -15.37
C ASP A 54 -14.69 -2.00 -14.17
N LEU A 55 -13.97 -1.44 -13.15
CA LEU A 55 -13.58 -2.19 -11.97
C LEU A 55 -14.80 -2.50 -11.09
N THR A 56 -15.05 -3.77 -10.88
CA THR A 56 -16.09 -4.26 -9.96
C THR A 56 -15.48 -5.23 -8.96
N LYS A 57 -15.81 -5.07 -7.68
CA LYS A 57 -15.45 -5.98 -6.60
C LYS A 57 -16.65 -6.26 -5.73
N ASP A 58 -16.95 -7.53 -5.55
CA ASP A 58 -17.92 -8.01 -4.56
C ASP A 58 -17.25 -8.96 -3.54
N TYR A 59 -17.91 -9.09 -2.41
CA TYR A 59 -17.62 -10.11 -1.39
C TYR A 59 -18.91 -10.86 -1.09
N ASP A 60 -18.96 -12.12 -1.51
CA ASP A 60 -20.12 -13.00 -1.26
C ASP A 60 -21.46 -12.38 -1.70
N GLY A 61 -21.48 -11.73 -2.89
CA GLY A 61 -22.66 -11.07 -3.45
C GLY A 61 -22.90 -9.64 -2.96
N HIS A 62 -22.09 -9.14 -2.03
CA HIS A 62 -22.14 -7.73 -1.62
C HIS A 62 -21.16 -6.90 -2.48
N VAL A 63 -21.68 -6.09 -3.37
CA VAL A 63 -20.87 -5.24 -4.27
C VAL A 63 -20.30 -4.06 -3.47
N VAL A 64 -18.96 -4.00 -3.37
CA VAL A 64 -18.22 -2.93 -2.67
C VAL A 64 -17.71 -1.87 -3.63
N LEU A 65 -17.30 -2.27 -4.85
CA LEU A 65 -16.96 -1.37 -5.96
C LEU A 65 -17.79 -1.77 -7.17
N ASN A 66 -18.50 -0.82 -7.76
CA ASN A 66 -19.48 -1.06 -8.82
C ASN A 66 -19.08 -0.35 -10.10
N ASN A 67 -18.48 -1.10 -11.05
CA ASN A 67 -18.15 -0.63 -12.40
C ASN A 67 -17.44 0.73 -12.44
N ILE A 68 -16.42 0.94 -11.59
CA ILE A 68 -15.73 2.22 -11.49
C ILE A 68 -14.64 2.34 -12.56
N SER A 69 -14.55 3.55 -13.16
CA SER A 69 -13.53 3.91 -14.14
C SER A 69 -12.95 5.29 -13.80
N PHE A 70 -11.62 5.38 -13.73
CA PHE A 70 -10.92 6.64 -13.44
C PHE A 70 -9.44 6.57 -13.85
N ASP A 71 -8.82 7.74 -13.95
CA ASP A 71 -7.39 7.90 -14.18
C ASP A 71 -6.78 8.76 -13.07
N ILE A 72 -5.63 8.35 -12.54
CA ILE A 72 -4.82 9.13 -11.58
C ILE A 72 -3.55 9.61 -12.29
N PRO A 73 -3.29 10.93 -12.34
CA PRO A 73 -2.09 11.47 -13.00
C PRO A 73 -0.83 11.11 -12.21
N LYS A 74 0.33 11.03 -12.92
CA LYS A 74 1.66 10.87 -12.30
C LYS A 74 2.11 12.15 -11.61
N GLY A 75 2.99 11.98 -10.59
CA GLY A 75 3.67 13.09 -9.91
C GLY A 75 2.71 13.99 -9.12
N LYS A 76 1.61 13.44 -8.61
CA LYS A 76 0.57 14.18 -7.91
C LYS A 76 0.30 13.61 -6.53
N ILE A 77 -0.03 14.47 -5.59
CA ILE A 77 -0.60 14.10 -4.30
C ILE A 77 -2.12 14.03 -4.48
N VAL A 78 -2.67 12.84 -4.29
CA VAL A 78 -4.07 12.51 -4.58
C VAL A 78 -4.81 12.16 -3.30
N GLY A 79 -5.85 12.90 -2.98
CA GLY A 79 -6.79 12.54 -1.91
C GLY A 79 -7.82 11.53 -2.40
N LEU A 80 -7.81 10.31 -1.83
CA LEU A 80 -8.88 9.34 -1.98
C LEU A 80 -9.87 9.51 -0.84
N LEU A 81 -10.94 10.25 -1.11
CA LEU A 81 -11.91 10.68 -0.11
C LEU A 81 -13.18 9.85 -0.17
N GLY A 82 -13.85 9.70 0.96
CA GLY A 82 -15.11 8.99 1.05
C GLY A 82 -15.44 8.58 2.48
N PRO A 83 -16.69 8.30 2.81
CA PRO A 83 -17.09 7.86 4.14
C PRO A 83 -16.55 6.45 4.44
N ASN A 84 -16.64 6.04 5.70
CA ASN A 84 -16.27 4.70 6.08
C ASN A 84 -17.16 3.67 5.39
N GLY A 85 -16.56 2.59 4.89
CA GLY A 85 -17.28 1.52 4.18
C GLY A 85 -17.55 1.78 2.69
N CYS A 86 -17.22 2.96 2.13
CA CYS A 86 -17.47 3.24 0.70
C CYS A 86 -16.54 2.52 -0.30
N GLY A 87 -15.56 1.73 0.18
CA GLY A 87 -14.67 0.94 -0.67
C GLY A 87 -13.22 1.45 -0.80
N LYS A 88 -12.79 2.51 -0.11
CA LYS A 88 -11.41 3.07 -0.20
C LYS A 88 -10.33 2.01 0.03
N SER A 89 -10.37 1.34 1.18
CA SER A 89 -9.37 0.31 1.52
C SER A 89 -9.43 -0.89 0.58
N THR A 90 -10.61 -1.25 0.08
CA THR A 90 -10.75 -2.29 -0.96
C THR A 90 -10.07 -1.86 -2.26
N LEU A 91 -10.30 -0.62 -2.71
CA LEU A 91 -9.64 -0.06 -3.88
C LEU A 91 -8.11 -0.04 -3.69
N MET A 92 -7.61 0.46 -2.55
CA MET A 92 -6.19 0.49 -2.24
C MET A 92 -5.54 -0.90 -2.27
N LYS A 93 -6.21 -1.92 -1.72
CA LYS A 93 -5.75 -3.32 -1.75
C LYS A 93 -5.73 -3.91 -3.17
N ILE A 94 -6.68 -3.54 -4.02
CA ILE A 94 -6.68 -3.93 -5.43
C ILE A 94 -5.54 -3.23 -6.18
N LEU A 95 -5.40 -1.91 -6.04
CA LEU A 95 -4.33 -1.14 -6.69
C LEU A 95 -2.93 -1.59 -6.24
N SER A 96 -2.77 -1.99 -4.98
CA SER A 96 -1.51 -2.56 -4.48
C SER A 96 -1.28 -4.01 -4.91
N GLY A 97 -2.29 -4.64 -5.52
CA GLY A 97 -2.23 -6.04 -5.91
C GLY A 97 -2.24 -7.01 -4.73
N VAL A 98 -2.84 -6.64 -3.60
CA VAL A 98 -3.15 -7.54 -2.47
C VAL A 98 -4.39 -8.35 -2.78
N ILE A 99 -5.42 -7.71 -3.39
CA ILE A 99 -6.62 -8.39 -3.88
C ILE A 99 -6.50 -8.56 -5.39
N HIS A 100 -6.70 -9.79 -5.86
CA HIS A 100 -6.63 -10.18 -7.28
C HIS A 100 -7.99 -10.60 -7.85
N ASP A 101 -8.95 -10.90 -7.01
CA ASP A 101 -10.30 -11.30 -7.40
C ASP A 101 -11.18 -10.06 -7.57
N TYR A 102 -11.24 -9.57 -8.81
CA TYR A 102 -12.07 -8.45 -9.28
C TYR A 102 -12.29 -8.56 -10.79
N SER A 103 -13.28 -7.90 -11.31
CA SER A 103 -13.48 -7.71 -12.76
C SER A 103 -13.03 -6.32 -13.20
N GLY A 104 -12.78 -6.15 -14.50
CA GLY A 104 -12.28 -4.90 -15.07
C GLY A 104 -10.78 -4.93 -15.37
N THR A 105 -10.21 -3.77 -15.68
CA THR A 105 -8.81 -3.64 -16.09
C THR A 105 -8.10 -2.55 -15.29
N ILE A 106 -6.87 -2.85 -14.83
CA ILE A 106 -6.03 -1.88 -14.12
C ILE A 106 -4.65 -1.86 -14.76
N LYS A 107 -4.15 -0.64 -15.04
CA LYS A 107 -2.76 -0.41 -15.41
C LYS A 107 -2.10 0.54 -14.41
N ILE A 108 -0.89 0.18 -13.98
CA ILE A 108 -0.06 0.93 -13.04
C ILE A 108 1.19 1.39 -13.79
N GLY A 109 1.36 2.71 -13.99
CA GLY A 109 2.45 3.25 -14.77
C GLY A 109 2.50 2.72 -16.21
N GLY A 110 1.34 2.36 -16.78
CA GLY A 110 1.20 1.75 -18.11
C GLY A 110 1.33 0.23 -18.16
N ARG A 111 1.66 -0.44 -17.03
CA ARG A 111 1.81 -1.90 -16.91
C ARG A 111 0.58 -2.53 -16.25
N PRO A 112 0.22 -3.78 -16.56
CA PRO A 112 -0.80 -4.51 -15.80
C PRO A 112 -0.35 -4.70 -14.35
N VAL A 113 -1.31 -4.97 -13.45
CA VAL A 113 -1.01 -5.32 -12.05
C VAL A 113 -0.23 -6.64 -12.00
N GLY A 114 0.97 -6.63 -11.43
CA GLY A 114 1.82 -7.81 -11.38
C GLY A 114 3.14 -7.53 -10.65
N ILE A 115 4.10 -8.44 -10.76
CA ILE A 115 5.42 -8.34 -10.09
C ILE A 115 6.13 -7.05 -10.51
N GLY A 116 6.15 -6.73 -11.81
CA GLY A 116 6.83 -5.55 -12.34
C GLY A 116 6.21 -4.23 -11.88
N SER A 117 4.89 -4.14 -11.69
CA SER A 117 4.26 -2.93 -11.16
C SER A 117 4.42 -2.79 -9.64
N LYS A 118 4.42 -3.92 -8.90
CA LYS A 118 4.60 -3.94 -7.44
C LYS A 118 6.00 -3.49 -7.00
N ALA A 119 7.02 -3.73 -7.80
CA ALA A 119 8.39 -3.30 -7.51
C ALA A 119 8.51 -1.78 -7.35
N HIS A 120 7.65 -1.02 -8.04
CA HIS A 120 7.63 0.45 -8.05
C HIS A 120 6.59 1.07 -7.11
N LEU A 121 5.90 0.24 -6.30
CA LEU A 121 4.81 0.67 -5.45
C LEU A 121 5.10 0.37 -3.98
N ALA A 122 4.90 1.36 -3.12
CA ALA A 122 4.92 1.23 -1.67
C ALA A 122 3.50 1.35 -1.13
N TYR A 123 3.06 0.40 -0.31
CA TYR A 123 1.70 0.36 0.25
C TYR A 123 1.72 0.33 1.77
N LEU A 124 1.02 1.28 2.37
CA LEU A 124 0.71 1.35 3.80
C LEU A 124 -0.74 0.89 4.00
N PRO A 125 -0.99 -0.32 4.52
CA PRO A 125 -2.34 -0.76 4.84
C PRO A 125 -2.84 -0.16 6.17
N ASP A 126 -4.16 -0.17 6.35
CA ASP A 126 -4.87 0.30 7.55
C ASP A 126 -4.58 -0.51 8.82
N ARG A 127 -4.00 -1.71 8.66
CA ARG A 127 -3.66 -2.61 9.78
C ARG A 127 -2.20 -2.99 9.77
N THR A 128 -1.63 -3.12 10.96
CA THR A 128 -0.26 -3.59 11.13
C THR A 128 -0.12 -5.07 10.77
N TYR A 129 1.01 -5.43 10.16
CA TYR A 129 1.28 -6.77 9.66
C TYR A 129 2.61 -7.35 10.15
N PHE A 130 3.32 -6.64 11.03
CA PHE A 130 4.61 -7.12 11.53
C PHE A 130 4.45 -8.24 12.55
N PRO A 131 5.33 -9.26 12.52
CA PRO A 131 5.35 -10.30 13.53
C PRO A 131 5.64 -9.72 14.92
N GLU A 132 4.84 -10.05 15.92
CA GLU A 132 4.97 -9.56 17.29
C GLU A 132 6.35 -9.78 17.93
N ARG A 133 7.06 -10.85 17.52
CA ARG A 133 8.40 -11.20 18.01
C ARG A 133 9.51 -10.29 17.47
N PHE A 134 9.29 -9.58 16.36
CA PHE A 134 10.29 -8.70 15.73
C PHE A 134 10.51 -7.47 16.60
N ARG A 135 11.75 -6.94 16.53
CA ARG A 135 12.10 -5.60 17.01
C ARG A 135 12.01 -4.61 15.87
N THR A 136 12.02 -3.31 16.18
CA THR A 136 12.11 -2.25 15.16
C THR A 136 13.24 -2.51 14.17
N ILE A 137 14.45 -2.81 14.69
CA ILE A 137 15.63 -3.07 13.85
C ILE A 137 15.48 -4.32 12.97
N ASP A 138 14.77 -5.34 13.45
CA ASP A 138 14.52 -6.57 12.68
C ASP A 138 13.61 -6.27 11.48
N CYS A 139 12.60 -5.39 11.65
CA CYS A 139 11.76 -4.92 10.56
C CYS A 139 12.55 -4.11 9.53
N ILE A 140 13.43 -3.20 9.99
CA ILE A 140 14.29 -2.40 9.11
C ILE A 140 15.22 -3.31 8.29
N ASN A 141 15.87 -4.29 8.92
CA ASN A 141 16.73 -5.24 8.22
C ASN A 141 15.95 -6.08 7.21
N TYR A 142 14.78 -6.59 7.61
CA TYR A 142 13.91 -7.38 6.72
C TYR A 142 13.51 -6.61 5.47
N PHE A 143 13.14 -5.31 5.60
CA PHE A 143 12.80 -4.48 4.46
C PHE A 143 14.02 -4.17 3.59
N ALA A 144 15.18 -3.92 4.19
CA ALA A 144 16.44 -3.69 3.46
C ALA A 144 16.88 -4.92 2.64
N ASP A 145 16.64 -6.13 3.17
CA ASP A 145 16.95 -7.38 2.47
C ASP A 145 15.95 -7.67 1.33
N PHE A 146 14.68 -7.24 1.50
CA PHE A 146 13.61 -7.57 0.57
C PHE A 146 13.42 -6.55 -0.55
N PHE A 147 13.60 -5.25 -0.26
CA PHE A 147 13.38 -4.15 -1.21
C PHE A 147 14.70 -3.46 -1.57
N ALA A 148 15.12 -3.58 -2.82
CA ALA A 148 16.35 -2.95 -3.31
C ALA A 148 16.34 -1.39 -3.25
N ASP A 149 15.15 -0.79 -3.21
CA ASP A 149 14.91 0.65 -3.13
C ASP A 149 14.70 1.15 -1.70
N PHE A 150 14.95 0.30 -0.67
CA PHE A 150 14.79 0.67 0.74
C PHE A 150 16.04 1.35 1.29
N ASP A 151 15.86 2.54 1.85
CA ASP A 151 16.92 3.29 2.52
C ASP A 151 16.93 3.02 4.03
N LYS A 152 17.88 2.17 4.45
CA LYS A 152 18.05 1.79 5.86
C LYS A 152 18.47 2.98 6.74
N VAL A 153 19.27 3.91 6.23
CA VAL A 153 19.73 5.08 6.99
C VAL A 153 18.54 5.98 7.28
N LYS A 154 17.75 6.28 6.26
CA LYS A 154 16.50 7.04 6.37
C LYS A 154 15.51 6.39 7.35
N ALA A 155 15.39 5.06 7.32
CA ALA A 155 14.53 4.33 8.26
C ALA A 155 14.95 4.51 9.73
N ILE A 156 16.26 4.49 10.02
CA ILE A 156 16.79 4.71 11.35
C ILE A 156 16.57 6.17 11.80
N GLU A 157 16.76 7.14 10.92
CA GLU A 157 16.47 8.55 11.19
C GLU A 157 14.98 8.77 11.53
N PHE A 158 14.07 8.15 10.78
CA PHE A 158 12.62 8.21 11.06
C PHE A 158 12.27 7.54 12.38
N ALA A 159 12.90 6.42 12.73
CA ALA A 159 12.71 5.79 14.03
C ALA A 159 13.06 6.78 15.16
N GLY A 160 14.17 7.53 15.03
CA GLY A 160 14.54 8.59 15.94
C GLY A 160 13.51 9.73 16.01
N LYS A 161 13.05 10.25 14.87
CA LYS A 161 12.00 11.30 14.78
C LYS A 161 10.68 10.87 15.43
N PHE A 162 10.31 9.60 15.29
CA PHE A 162 9.09 9.03 15.89
C PHE A 162 9.26 8.60 17.37
N GLY A 163 10.48 8.67 17.92
CA GLY A 163 10.79 8.21 19.27
C GLY A 163 10.66 6.69 19.43
N LEU A 164 10.93 5.93 18.37
CA LEU A 164 10.90 4.46 18.39
C LEU A 164 12.27 3.90 18.78
N ASP A 165 12.30 3.06 19.81
CA ASP A 165 13.51 2.32 20.18
C ASP A 165 13.75 1.19 19.18
N LEU A 166 14.96 1.13 18.61
CA LEU A 166 15.36 0.11 17.64
C LEU A 166 15.32 -1.30 18.20
N ASN A 167 15.51 -1.46 19.52
CA ASN A 167 15.50 -2.75 20.18
C ASN A 167 14.14 -3.14 20.78
N GLN A 168 13.15 -2.24 20.76
CA GLN A 168 11.82 -2.53 21.28
C GLN A 168 11.11 -3.57 20.41
N ARG A 169 10.49 -4.56 21.06
CA ARG A 169 9.68 -5.59 20.39
C ARG A 169 8.30 -5.04 20.03
N ILE A 170 7.79 -5.41 18.86
CA ILE A 170 6.47 -5.01 18.36
C ILE A 170 5.37 -5.35 19.37
N LYS A 171 5.41 -6.53 19.99
CA LYS A 171 4.46 -6.95 21.03
C LYS A 171 4.32 -5.95 22.19
N THR A 172 5.37 -5.17 22.48
CA THR A 172 5.35 -4.20 23.59
C THR A 172 5.05 -2.78 23.14
N MET A 173 4.83 -2.56 21.86
CA MET A 173 4.49 -1.26 21.29
C MET A 173 3.00 -0.97 21.44
N SER A 174 2.66 0.30 21.71
CA SER A 174 1.28 0.77 21.55
C SER A 174 0.86 0.71 20.08
N LYS A 175 -0.45 0.74 19.82
CA LYS A 175 -0.99 0.77 18.45
C LYS A 175 -0.38 1.92 17.64
N GLY A 176 -0.35 3.15 18.19
CA GLY A 176 0.25 4.31 17.52
C GLY A 176 1.75 4.16 17.23
N MET A 177 2.53 3.46 18.09
CA MET A 177 3.93 3.14 17.80
C MET A 177 4.07 2.16 16.63
N GLN A 178 3.19 1.17 16.55
CA GLN A 178 3.18 0.21 15.44
C GLN A 178 2.79 0.90 14.11
N GLU A 179 1.82 1.82 14.12
CA GLU A 179 1.42 2.63 12.95
C GLU A 179 2.57 3.51 12.48
N LYS A 180 3.29 4.19 13.38
CA LYS A 180 4.50 4.96 13.08
C LYS A 180 5.61 4.09 12.48
N LEU A 181 5.83 2.89 13.04
CA LEU A 181 6.80 1.93 12.51
C LEU A 181 6.43 1.51 11.08
N GLN A 182 5.16 1.23 10.83
CA GLN A 182 4.68 0.83 9.50
C GLN A 182 4.85 1.96 8.48
N LEU A 183 4.52 3.20 8.85
CA LEU A 183 4.71 4.36 8.00
C LEU A 183 6.19 4.56 7.67
N LEU A 184 7.08 4.50 8.65
CA LEU A 184 8.52 4.67 8.40
C LEU A 184 9.06 3.61 7.42
N MET A 185 8.59 2.35 7.49
CA MET A 185 9.00 1.32 6.54
C MET A 185 8.60 1.68 5.11
N VAL A 186 7.38 2.16 4.92
CA VAL A 186 6.85 2.56 3.60
C VAL A 186 7.55 3.80 3.07
N MET A 187 7.73 4.84 3.90
CA MET A 187 8.35 6.12 3.50
C MET A 187 9.88 6.03 3.34
N SER A 188 10.51 4.97 3.81
CA SER A 188 11.94 4.70 3.58
C SER A 188 12.22 3.99 2.25
N ARG A 189 11.21 3.68 1.45
CA ARG A 189 11.37 3.21 0.07
C ARG A 189 11.47 4.38 -0.90
N ALA A 190 12.19 4.21 -2.01
CA ALA A 190 12.24 5.16 -3.11
C ALA A 190 11.28 4.75 -4.23
N ALA A 191 10.00 4.53 -3.88
CA ALA A 191 8.96 4.08 -4.79
C ALA A 191 8.49 5.19 -5.76
N ASP A 192 7.98 4.80 -6.93
CA ASP A 192 7.35 5.73 -7.89
C ASP A 192 5.90 6.03 -7.51
N ILE A 193 5.27 5.16 -6.72
CA ILE A 193 3.88 5.29 -6.26
C ILE A 193 3.80 4.90 -4.78
N TYR A 194 3.19 5.75 -3.97
CA TYR A 194 2.85 5.46 -2.58
C TYR A 194 1.33 5.40 -2.44
N LEU A 195 0.83 4.31 -1.87
CA LEU A 195 -0.56 4.14 -1.48
C LEU A 195 -0.62 4.13 0.04
N LEU A 196 -1.23 5.13 0.66
CA LEU A 196 -1.29 5.31 2.11
C LEU A 196 -2.75 5.22 2.56
N ASP A 197 -3.11 4.07 3.18
CA ASP A 197 -4.49 3.82 3.61
C ASP A 197 -4.69 4.29 5.06
N GLU A 198 -5.44 5.39 5.23
CA GLU A 198 -5.72 6.06 6.51
C GLU A 198 -4.47 6.32 7.37
N PRO A 199 -3.41 6.97 6.85
CA PRO A 199 -2.13 7.11 7.56
C PRO A 199 -2.22 7.96 8.84
N LEU A 200 -3.29 8.71 9.03
CA LEU A 200 -3.57 9.54 10.21
C LEU A 200 -4.63 8.93 11.14
N GLY A 201 -5.14 7.75 10.78
CA GLY A 201 -6.18 7.06 11.54
C GLY A 201 -5.65 6.62 12.91
N GLY A 202 -6.38 6.96 13.99
CA GLY A 202 -5.99 6.53 15.34
C GLY A 202 -4.79 7.25 15.95
N VAL A 203 -4.21 8.23 15.26
CA VAL A 203 -3.07 9.02 15.74
C VAL A 203 -3.56 10.28 16.47
N ASP A 204 -2.90 10.63 17.58
CA ASP A 204 -3.20 11.86 18.31
C ASP A 204 -2.90 13.11 17.46
N PRO A 205 -3.61 14.24 17.67
CA PRO A 205 -3.47 15.44 16.85
C PRO A 205 -2.05 16.01 16.79
N ALA A 206 -1.27 15.91 17.87
CA ALA A 206 0.11 16.43 17.89
C ALA A 206 1.04 15.57 17.02
N ALA A 207 0.86 14.25 17.03
CA ALA A 207 1.64 13.34 16.19
C ALA A 207 1.24 13.41 14.70
N ARG A 208 0.00 13.84 14.36
CA ARG A 208 -0.43 14.01 12.96
C ARG A 208 0.46 14.97 12.19
N ALA A 209 0.82 16.12 12.78
CA ALA A 209 1.68 17.11 12.13
C ALA A 209 3.05 16.51 11.76
N VAL A 210 3.65 15.69 12.64
CA VAL A 210 4.92 15.00 12.37
C VAL A 210 4.78 13.98 11.25
N ILE A 211 3.68 13.21 11.25
CA ILE A 211 3.39 12.24 10.19
C ILE A 211 3.22 12.91 8.84
N LEU A 212 2.47 14.01 8.80
CA LEU A 212 2.26 14.80 7.58
C LEU A 212 3.57 15.38 7.05
N ASP A 213 4.41 15.95 7.92
CA ASP A 213 5.73 16.43 7.54
C ASP A 213 6.59 15.32 6.93
N ILE A 214 6.60 14.12 7.54
CA ILE A 214 7.33 12.99 7.00
C ILE A 214 6.78 12.54 5.64
N ILE A 215 5.45 12.47 5.47
CA ILE A 215 4.86 12.10 4.19
C ILE A 215 5.21 13.15 3.13
N MET A 216 4.97 14.44 3.41
CA MET A 216 5.10 15.51 2.42
C MET A 216 6.56 15.84 2.04
N SER A 217 7.51 15.61 2.97
CA SER A 217 8.91 15.96 2.74
C SER A 217 9.78 14.79 2.26
N ASN A 218 9.25 13.56 2.22
CA ASN A 218 10.12 12.38 2.10
C ASN A 218 9.73 11.35 1.03
N TYR A 219 8.74 11.61 0.19
CA TYR A 219 8.52 10.77 -0.98
C TYR A 219 9.51 11.12 -2.11
N LYS A 220 9.74 10.18 -3.01
CA LYS A 220 10.62 10.35 -4.16
C LYS A 220 10.10 11.48 -5.06
N GLU A 221 11.00 12.33 -5.55
CA GLU A 221 10.65 13.40 -6.51
C GLU A 221 9.87 12.83 -7.71
N ASN A 222 8.80 13.50 -8.08
CA ASN A 222 7.87 13.08 -9.14
C ASN A 222 7.11 11.77 -8.87
N ALA A 223 7.16 11.22 -7.65
CA ALA A 223 6.31 10.10 -7.28
C ALA A 223 4.85 10.53 -7.14
N THR A 224 3.95 9.58 -7.34
CA THR A 224 2.52 9.78 -7.07
C THR A 224 2.22 9.28 -5.67
N VAL A 225 1.55 10.10 -4.85
CA VAL A 225 1.13 9.73 -3.49
C VAL A 225 -0.39 9.73 -3.44
N VAL A 226 -0.99 8.58 -3.17
CA VAL A 226 -2.44 8.46 -2.96
C VAL A 226 -2.70 8.24 -1.48
N ILE A 227 -3.44 9.14 -0.87
CA ILE A 227 -3.78 9.11 0.56
C ILE A 227 -5.26 8.90 0.71
N SER A 228 -5.67 7.75 1.26
CA SER A 228 -7.06 7.57 1.68
C SER A 228 -7.29 8.25 3.02
N THR A 229 -8.34 9.02 3.14
CA THR A 229 -8.72 9.63 4.41
C THR A 229 -10.19 10.03 4.45
N HIS A 230 -10.73 10.08 5.65
CA HIS A 230 -11.99 10.77 5.99
C HIS A 230 -11.74 12.14 6.66
N LEU A 231 -10.46 12.46 6.96
CA LEU A 231 -10.03 13.72 7.58
C LEU A 231 -9.61 14.72 6.48
N VAL A 232 -10.58 15.27 5.75
CA VAL A 232 -10.33 16.14 4.59
C VAL A 232 -9.58 17.40 5.00
N ASN A 233 -9.98 18.05 6.10
CA ASN A 233 -9.44 19.34 6.55
C ASN A 233 -7.93 19.30 6.83
N ASP A 234 -7.42 18.20 7.35
CA ASP A 234 -6.00 18.07 7.72
C ASP A 234 -5.08 18.07 6.49
N LEU A 235 -5.62 17.73 5.31
CA LEU A 235 -4.85 17.44 4.10
C LEU A 235 -5.26 18.21 2.85
N GLU A 236 -6.40 18.90 2.82
CA GLU A 236 -6.93 19.50 1.59
C GLU A 236 -5.98 20.49 0.91
N HIS A 237 -5.14 21.18 1.70
CA HIS A 237 -4.14 22.10 1.16
C HIS A 237 -2.96 21.42 0.47
N SER A 238 -2.77 20.13 0.73
CA SER A 238 -1.67 19.33 0.20
C SER A 238 -2.04 18.55 -1.05
N PHE A 239 -3.32 18.46 -1.39
CA PHE A 239 -3.76 17.71 -2.57
C PHE A 239 -3.59 18.51 -3.87
N ASP A 240 -3.10 17.83 -4.91
CA ASP A 240 -3.13 18.29 -6.30
C ASP A 240 -4.35 17.77 -7.04
N HIS A 241 -4.87 16.61 -6.62
CA HIS A 241 -5.96 15.89 -7.28
C HIS A 241 -6.84 15.20 -6.24
N VAL A 242 -8.11 15.03 -6.53
CA VAL A 242 -9.08 14.40 -5.64
C VAL A 242 -9.87 13.34 -6.38
N LEU A 243 -9.98 12.17 -5.76
CA LEU A 243 -10.87 11.06 -6.16
C LEU A 243 -11.83 10.79 -5.00
N MET A 244 -13.12 11.10 -5.18
CA MET A 244 -14.15 10.86 -4.16
C MET A 244 -14.94 9.60 -4.50
N LEU A 245 -15.08 8.73 -3.49
CA LEU A 245 -15.89 7.51 -3.57
C LEU A 245 -17.12 7.62 -2.67
N GLY A 246 -18.26 7.14 -3.18
CA GLY A 246 -19.49 6.98 -2.40
C GLY A 246 -20.28 5.79 -2.90
N LYS A 247 -20.79 4.95 -1.98
CA LYS A 247 -21.58 3.73 -2.29
C LYS A 247 -20.96 2.86 -3.41
N GLY A 248 -19.63 2.69 -3.38
CA GLY A 248 -18.90 1.88 -4.37
C GLY A 248 -18.74 2.52 -5.76
N SER A 249 -19.07 3.79 -5.92
CA SER A 249 -18.98 4.53 -7.18
C SER A 249 -18.01 5.71 -7.08
N VAL A 250 -17.44 6.14 -8.22
CA VAL A 250 -16.67 7.37 -8.32
C VAL A 250 -17.62 8.55 -8.45
N LEU A 251 -17.60 9.46 -7.49
CA LEU A 251 -18.43 10.66 -7.46
C LEU A 251 -17.71 11.87 -8.06
N VAL A 252 -16.40 12.01 -7.75
CA VAL A 252 -15.55 13.10 -8.25
C VAL A 252 -14.18 12.52 -8.60
N ASN A 253 -13.61 12.95 -9.73
CA ASN A 253 -12.24 12.66 -10.13
C ASN A 253 -11.68 13.86 -10.90
N THR A 254 -10.99 14.78 -10.19
CA THR A 254 -10.56 16.05 -10.77
C THR A 254 -9.37 16.67 -10.06
N GLY A 255 -8.69 17.60 -10.73
CA GLY A 255 -7.64 18.42 -10.13
C GLY A 255 -8.21 19.39 -9.09
N ILE A 256 -7.41 19.67 -8.05
CA ILE A 256 -7.83 20.54 -6.94
C ILE A 256 -8.18 21.97 -7.41
N ASP A 257 -7.47 22.50 -8.41
CA ASP A 257 -7.73 23.84 -8.93
C ASP A 257 -9.12 23.97 -9.55
N THR A 258 -9.62 22.90 -10.17
CA THR A 258 -11.00 22.84 -10.71
C THR A 258 -12.01 22.90 -9.58
N LEU A 259 -11.78 22.21 -8.46
CA LEU A 259 -12.65 22.29 -7.29
C LEU A 259 -12.62 23.69 -6.67
N ARG A 260 -11.45 24.26 -6.46
CA ARG A 260 -11.28 25.61 -5.90
C ARG A 260 -11.92 26.69 -6.77
N SER A 261 -11.99 26.51 -8.08
CA SER A 261 -12.66 27.45 -8.99
C SER A 261 -14.18 27.57 -8.75
N THR A 262 -14.78 26.62 -8.03
CA THR A 262 -16.19 26.69 -7.60
C THR A 262 -16.43 27.66 -6.43
N GLY A 263 -15.35 28.14 -5.78
CA GLY A 263 -15.40 28.98 -4.58
C GLY A 263 -15.72 28.22 -3.29
N LYS A 264 -15.79 26.88 -3.35
CA LYS A 264 -16.04 26.00 -2.20
C LYS A 264 -14.75 25.30 -1.77
N SER A 265 -14.63 24.98 -0.47
CA SER A 265 -13.58 24.10 0.03
C SER A 265 -13.81 22.64 -0.40
N VAL A 266 -12.76 21.81 -0.35
CA VAL A 266 -12.89 20.38 -0.65
C VAL A 266 -13.84 19.71 0.33
N GLU A 267 -13.84 20.15 1.61
CA GLU A 267 -14.74 19.63 2.64
C GLU A 267 -16.21 19.97 2.34
N GLU A 268 -16.50 21.21 1.89
CA GLU A 268 -17.85 21.61 1.52
C GLU A 268 -18.39 20.80 0.33
N ILE A 269 -17.56 20.62 -0.71
CA ILE A 269 -17.90 19.79 -1.87
C ILE A 269 -18.08 18.33 -1.44
N PHE A 270 -17.19 17.83 -0.58
CA PHE A 270 -17.28 16.48 -0.05
C PHE A 270 -18.61 16.25 0.69
N LYS A 271 -19.01 17.18 1.57
CA LYS A 271 -20.29 17.09 2.31
C LYS A 271 -21.50 17.12 1.37
N GLU A 272 -21.46 17.98 0.37
CA GLU A 272 -22.55 18.14 -0.62
C GLU A 272 -22.68 16.85 -1.46
N VAL A 273 -21.60 16.38 -2.08
CA VAL A 273 -21.59 15.20 -2.95
C VAL A 273 -21.91 13.91 -2.19
N ILE A 274 -21.45 13.80 -0.94
CA ILE A 274 -21.73 12.62 -0.10
C ILE A 274 -23.15 12.71 0.49
N GLY A 275 -23.63 13.90 0.90
CA GLY A 275 -25.01 14.10 1.36
C GLY A 275 -26.01 13.65 0.31
N ASP A 276 -25.89 14.16 -0.90
CA ASP A 276 -26.74 13.79 -2.05
C ASP A 276 -26.69 12.29 -2.36
N ALA A 277 -25.50 11.67 -2.24
CA ALA A 277 -25.33 10.23 -2.46
C ALA A 277 -25.91 9.36 -1.32
N TRP A 278 -26.11 9.91 -0.10
CA TRP A 278 -26.56 9.15 1.08
C TRP A 278 -28.07 9.29 1.34
N GLU A 279 -28.70 10.36 0.86
CA GLU A 279 -30.15 10.64 1.05
C GLU A 279 -31.09 9.93 0.05
N VAL A 280 -30.54 9.13 -0.89
CA VAL A 280 -31.29 8.47 -1.98
C VAL A 280 -31.62 7.00 -1.65
N ASP A 281 -31.95 6.66 -0.40
CA ASP A 281 -32.53 5.34 -0.04
C ASP A 281 -33.70 5.49 0.91
#